data_691af0e74114143ad7eb0831e18cee0a
#
_entry.id   691af0e74114143ad7eb0831e18cee0a
#
_cell.length_a   1.000
_cell.length_b   1.000
_cell.length_c   1.000
_cell.angle_alpha   90.00
_cell.angle_beta   90.00
_cell.angle_gamma   90.00
#
_symmetry.space_group_name_H-M   'P 1'
#
loop_
_entity.id
_entity.type
_entity.pdbx_description
1 polymer ?
#
loop_
_entity_poly.entity_id
_entity_poly.type
_entity_poly.pdbx_seq_one_letter_code
_entity_poly.pdbx_strand_id
1 'polypeptide(L)'
;MSEHLTKDAIDLSTLSIPRLFGRYFLPTLFGMLSISAMCAIDGIFVGHAVGADGIGAINICVPIMMLATGLGLMMGAGCSVVASIHMAEKKLKAARINVMQAWIFTSIVILAMIIPMMLFPSATGRLLGSSEALLPLVREYMLGFMPGELFGVWCALLLFVIRLDGNPRLAMWCNVIAAIANIVLDWLMIVHLGWGLAGAAVASTLSMMIGGLIAAWYMLFAARQLRPIRLKWSRRSLLYSVRNIGYQCTIGISALMGEGTMAVLTLVGNYVFITYMGDPGVGAFGIACYYTPFVYMIGNAVAQSAQPIISYNYGIGNGNRVRSTLKVALLTAILCGGAVSATFVLFPYQLTELFVSTTEAAFPIAVKGFPLMAVAFVFFIVNLMCIGYFQSVERVRPAMMFALLRGAVFLVPSFILLPKVLGDSGIWLALALSELLTTACIVAYAVLRR
;
A
#
# COMPACT_ATOMS: atom_id res chain seq x y z
N MET A 1 23.65 34.20 -9.92
CA MET A 1 24.24 32.93 -9.47
C MET A 1 23.21 31.85 -9.76
N SER A 2 23.13 31.56 -11.02
CA SER A 2 22.17 30.68 -11.72
C SER A 2 22.89 29.41 -12.15
N GLU A 3 22.13 28.32 -12.27
CA GLU A 3 22.47 27.18 -13.12
C GLU A 3 23.60 26.23 -12.70
N HIS A 4 23.40 25.54 -11.60
CA HIS A 4 23.75 24.12 -11.56
C HIS A 4 22.52 23.32 -11.13
N LEU A 5 21.48 23.33 -11.97
CA LEU A 5 20.50 22.25 -12.04
C LEU A 5 21.28 21.02 -12.51
N THR A 6 21.55 20.12 -11.59
CA THR A 6 22.25 18.86 -11.87
C THR A 6 21.59 18.17 -13.07
N LYS A 7 22.35 17.85 -14.09
CA LYS A 7 21.96 17.29 -15.41
C LYS A 7 21.04 16.06 -15.40
N ASP A 8 20.72 15.51 -14.24
CA ASP A 8 19.96 14.27 -14.06
C ASP A 8 18.66 14.37 -13.25
N ALA A 9 18.27 15.57 -12.78
CA ALA A 9 16.98 15.72 -12.10
C ALA A 9 15.86 15.63 -13.16
N ILE A 10 14.85 14.76 -12.90
CA ILE A 10 13.70 14.65 -13.79
C ILE A 10 12.92 15.97 -13.74
N ASP A 11 12.86 16.68 -14.86
CA ASP A 11 12.08 17.91 -14.96
C ASP A 11 10.59 17.60 -15.08
N LEU A 12 9.84 17.93 -14.02
CA LEU A 12 8.40 17.72 -13.92
C LEU A 12 7.60 18.72 -14.76
N SER A 13 8.23 19.82 -15.23
CA SER A 13 7.55 20.93 -15.88
C SER A 13 7.59 20.90 -17.41
N THR A 14 8.66 20.36 -18.02
CA THR A 14 8.90 20.49 -19.48
C THR A 14 8.77 19.18 -20.25
N LEU A 15 9.14 18.03 -19.65
CA LEU A 15 9.09 16.74 -20.33
C LEU A 15 7.67 16.37 -20.78
N SER A 16 7.55 15.66 -21.92
CA SER A 16 6.25 15.15 -22.40
C SER A 16 5.64 14.19 -21.37
N ILE A 17 4.36 14.34 -21.08
CA ILE A 17 3.66 13.63 -20.01
C ILE A 17 3.77 12.10 -20.15
N PRO A 18 3.56 11.45 -21.32
CA PRO A 18 3.67 10.01 -21.42
C PRO A 18 5.07 9.49 -21.08
N ARG A 19 6.13 10.18 -21.57
CA ARG A 19 7.52 9.82 -21.28
C ARG A 19 7.85 10.02 -19.80
N LEU A 20 7.38 11.14 -19.23
CA LEU A 20 7.57 11.46 -17.82
C LEU A 20 6.87 10.42 -16.94
N PHE A 21 5.59 10.13 -17.20
CA PHE A 21 4.82 9.14 -16.46
C PHE A 21 5.46 7.75 -16.54
N GLY A 22 5.88 7.30 -17.72
CA GLY A 22 6.56 6.00 -17.88
C GLY A 22 7.86 5.88 -17.08
N ARG A 23 8.63 6.97 -16.93
CA ARG A 23 9.84 7.01 -16.08
C ARG A 23 9.55 6.82 -14.59
N TYR A 24 8.35 7.17 -14.13
CA TYR A 24 7.89 6.93 -12.77
C TYR A 24 7.18 5.59 -12.63
N PHE A 25 6.31 5.25 -13.59
CA PHE A 25 5.41 4.10 -13.50
C PHE A 25 6.16 2.77 -13.51
N LEU A 26 7.03 2.52 -14.48
CA LEU A 26 7.72 1.24 -14.58
C LEU A 26 8.55 0.90 -13.33
N PRO A 27 9.44 1.79 -12.83
CA PRO A 27 10.15 1.50 -11.59
C PRO A 27 9.22 1.31 -10.40
N THR A 28 8.19 2.14 -10.26
CA THR A 28 7.25 2.03 -9.14
C THR A 28 6.49 0.71 -9.18
N LEU A 29 6.01 0.29 -10.36
CA LEU A 29 5.32 -0.98 -10.55
C LEU A 29 6.20 -2.17 -10.14
N PHE A 30 7.43 -2.24 -10.66
CA PHE A 30 8.35 -3.32 -10.32
C PHE A 30 8.69 -3.35 -8.83
N GLY A 31 8.94 -2.19 -8.21
CA GLY A 31 9.19 -2.11 -6.78
C GLY A 31 8.00 -2.58 -5.92
N MET A 32 6.77 -2.24 -6.33
CA MET A 32 5.58 -2.66 -5.59
C MET A 32 5.23 -4.13 -5.79
N LEU A 33 5.38 -4.65 -7.00
CA LEU A 33 5.19 -6.07 -7.28
C LEU A 33 6.21 -6.94 -6.53
N SER A 34 7.43 -6.45 -6.33
CA SER A 34 8.46 -7.16 -5.55
C SER A 34 8.03 -7.35 -4.09
N ILE A 35 7.37 -6.35 -3.48
CA ILE A 35 6.84 -6.48 -2.12
C ILE A 35 5.71 -7.52 -2.06
N SER A 36 4.77 -7.50 -3.02
CA SER A 36 3.70 -8.51 -3.05
C SER A 36 4.24 -9.92 -3.23
N ALA A 37 5.26 -10.10 -4.09
CA ALA A 37 5.92 -11.38 -4.28
C ALA A 37 6.65 -11.84 -3.01
N MET A 38 7.35 -10.93 -2.33
CA MET A 38 8.00 -11.19 -1.05
C MET A 38 7.01 -11.73 -0.02
N CYS A 39 5.88 -11.04 0.20
CA CYS A 39 4.86 -11.48 1.17
C CYS A 39 4.29 -12.87 0.84
N ALA A 40 4.10 -13.18 -0.45
CA ALA A 40 3.62 -14.50 -0.86
C ALA A 40 4.66 -15.61 -0.59
N ILE A 41 5.94 -15.33 -0.87
CA ILE A 41 7.05 -16.27 -0.66
C ILE A 41 7.30 -16.50 0.83
N ASP A 42 7.28 -15.42 1.66
CA ASP A 42 7.40 -15.52 3.13
C ASP A 42 6.31 -16.44 3.70
N GLY A 43 5.06 -16.27 3.27
CA GLY A 43 3.96 -17.16 3.66
C GLY A 43 4.20 -18.63 3.29
N ILE A 44 4.83 -18.90 2.15
CA ILE A 44 5.19 -20.26 1.72
C ILE A 44 6.26 -20.86 2.64
N PHE A 45 7.33 -20.12 2.96
CA PHE A 45 8.37 -20.60 3.87
C PHE A 45 7.82 -20.91 5.25
N VAL A 46 7.02 -20.01 5.84
CA VAL A 46 6.43 -20.22 7.16
C VAL A 46 5.45 -21.39 7.16
N GLY A 47 4.61 -21.49 6.12
CA GLY A 47 3.66 -22.60 5.99
C GLY A 47 4.32 -23.97 5.96
N HIS A 48 5.47 -24.10 5.28
CA HIS A 48 6.22 -25.36 5.23
C HIS A 48 7.02 -25.66 6.50
N ALA A 49 7.53 -24.64 7.19
CA ALA A 49 8.43 -24.82 8.32
C ALA A 49 7.70 -24.95 9.67
N VAL A 50 6.60 -24.22 9.85
CA VAL A 50 5.87 -24.09 11.13
C VAL A 50 4.44 -24.65 11.02
N GLY A 51 3.91 -24.70 9.79
CA GLY A 51 2.55 -25.17 9.55
C GLY A 51 1.48 -24.12 9.83
N ALA A 52 0.23 -24.59 10.00
CA ALA A 52 -0.95 -23.73 10.15
C ALA A 52 -0.89 -22.82 11.39
N ASP A 53 -0.30 -23.25 12.48
CA ASP A 53 -0.17 -22.47 13.72
C ASP A 53 0.75 -21.26 13.53
N GLY A 54 1.82 -21.40 12.75
CA GLY A 54 2.72 -20.30 12.40
C GLY A 54 2.02 -19.25 11.54
N ILE A 55 1.27 -19.67 10.52
CA ILE A 55 0.46 -18.79 9.70
C ILE A 55 -0.62 -18.09 10.54
N GLY A 56 -1.24 -18.83 11.47
CA GLY A 56 -2.21 -18.29 12.42
C GLY A 56 -1.62 -17.20 13.31
N ALA A 57 -0.41 -17.39 13.82
CA ALA A 57 0.29 -16.41 14.64
C ALA A 57 0.64 -15.13 13.87
N ILE A 58 1.09 -15.25 12.60
CA ILE A 58 1.32 -14.10 11.71
C ILE A 58 0.01 -13.34 11.48
N ASN A 59 -1.06 -14.04 11.13
CA ASN A 59 -2.36 -13.42 10.84
C ASN A 59 -2.91 -12.60 12.01
N ILE A 60 -2.65 -13.03 13.26
CA ILE A 60 -3.00 -12.25 14.46
C ILE A 60 -2.23 -10.93 14.52
N CYS A 61 -0.99 -10.87 14.01
CA CYS A 61 -0.18 -9.65 13.97
C CYS A 61 -0.48 -8.73 12.77
N VAL A 62 -1.11 -9.23 11.71
CA VAL A 62 -1.42 -8.46 10.47
C VAL A 62 -2.10 -7.12 10.72
N PRO A 63 -3.09 -6.95 11.63
CA PRO A 63 -3.71 -5.65 11.88
C PRO A 63 -2.73 -4.56 12.31
N ILE A 64 -1.71 -4.91 13.10
CA ILE A 64 -0.66 -3.96 13.52
C ILE A 64 0.20 -3.58 12.33
N MET A 65 0.60 -4.56 11.52
CA MET A 65 1.39 -4.34 10.31
C MET A 65 0.67 -3.42 9.33
N MET A 66 -0.62 -3.65 9.08
CA MET A 66 -1.45 -2.81 8.22
C MET A 66 -1.58 -1.39 8.76
N LEU A 67 -1.74 -1.24 10.08
CA LEU A 67 -1.81 0.08 10.70
C LEU A 67 -0.48 0.82 10.55
N ALA A 68 0.65 0.18 10.81
CA ALA A 68 1.99 0.76 10.68
C ALA A 68 2.26 1.17 9.23
N THR A 69 2.05 0.27 8.28
CA THR A 69 2.19 0.55 6.83
C THR A 69 1.27 1.69 6.41
N GLY A 70 0.00 1.65 6.82
CA GLY A 70 -0.97 2.70 6.52
C GLY A 70 -0.57 4.07 7.05
N LEU A 71 0.01 4.16 8.26
CA LEU A 71 0.58 5.39 8.82
C LEU A 71 1.77 5.90 7.98
N GLY A 72 2.65 5.00 7.55
CA GLY A 72 3.76 5.33 6.65
C GLY A 72 3.29 5.87 5.30
N LEU A 73 2.32 5.22 4.69
CA LEU A 73 1.71 5.64 3.42
C LEU A 73 0.96 6.97 3.57
N MET A 74 0.22 7.16 4.66
CA MET A 74 -0.47 8.41 4.97
C MET A 74 0.50 9.58 5.05
N MET A 75 1.54 9.42 5.84
CA MET A 75 2.55 10.49 6.00
C MET A 75 3.38 10.69 4.74
N GLY A 76 3.73 9.61 4.03
CA GLY A 76 4.47 9.67 2.77
C GLY A 76 3.71 10.41 1.67
N ALA A 77 2.46 10.04 1.46
CA ALA A 77 1.61 10.67 0.46
C ALA A 77 1.31 12.14 0.81
N GLY A 78 0.89 12.43 2.04
CA GLY A 78 0.60 13.79 2.49
C GLY A 78 1.84 14.70 2.45
N CYS A 79 2.97 14.22 2.94
CA CYS A 79 4.25 14.94 2.90
C CYS A 79 4.69 15.21 1.46
N SER A 80 4.62 14.22 0.57
CA SER A 80 5.04 14.36 -0.81
C SER A 80 4.20 15.40 -1.56
N VAL A 81 2.88 15.44 -1.35
CA VAL A 81 2.00 16.45 -1.96
C VAL A 81 2.36 17.84 -1.47
N VAL A 82 2.45 18.06 -0.14
CA VAL A 82 2.78 19.37 0.44
C VAL A 82 4.18 19.85 0.02
N ALA A 83 5.17 18.95 0.05
CA ALA A 83 6.52 19.26 -0.36
C ALA A 83 6.60 19.61 -1.86
N SER A 84 5.85 18.88 -2.71
CA SER A 84 5.77 19.11 -4.16
C SER A 84 5.23 20.51 -4.49
N ILE A 85 4.15 20.94 -3.81
CA ILE A 85 3.56 22.26 -4.01
C ILE A 85 4.54 23.35 -3.56
N HIS A 86 5.20 23.19 -2.40
CA HIS A 86 6.22 24.15 -1.98
C HIS A 86 7.42 24.21 -2.92
N MET A 87 7.81 23.08 -3.54
CA MET A 87 8.83 23.08 -4.59
C MET A 87 8.39 23.86 -5.81
N ALA A 88 7.14 23.66 -6.24
CA ALA A 88 6.54 24.39 -7.36
C ALA A 88 6.50 25.92 -7.12
N GLU A 89 6.23 26.33 -5.89
CA GLU A 89 6.25 27.72 -5.44
C GLU A 89 7.69 28.27 -5.19
N LYS A 90 8.73 27.49 -5.51
CA LYS A 90 10.15 27.83 -5.24
C LYS A 90 10.48 28.00 -3.75
N LYS A 91 9.66 27.49 -2.86
CA LYS A 91 9.85 27.50 -1.38
C LYS A 91 10.55 26.24 -0.89
N LEU A 92 11.72 25.94 -1.44
CA LEU A 92 12.44 24.68 -1.19
C LEU A 92 12.73 24.44 0.32
N LYS A 93 13.01 25.51 1.08
CA LYS A 93 13.25 25.41 2.53
C LYS A 93 11.99 24.91 3.26
N ALA A 94 10.79 25.36 2.85
CA ALA A 94 9.52 24.88 3.43
C ALA A 94 9.30 23.41 3.09
N ALA A 95 9.57 22.97 1.85
CA ALA A 95 9.50 21.58 1.46
C ALA A 95 10.39 20.69 2.33
N ARG A 96 11.66 21.08 2.54
CA ARG A 96 12.62 20.35 3.40
C ARG A 96 12.17 20.27 4.86
N ILE A 97 11.58 21.35 5.39
CA ILE A 97 11.02 21.36 6.76
C ILE A 97 9.87 20.34 6.87
N ASN A 98 8.96 20.33 5.90
CA ASN A 98 7.83 19.40 5.91
C ASN A 98 8.29 17.94 5.87
N VAL A 99 9.29 17.61 5.05
CA VAL A 99 9.89 16.27 4.98
C VAL A 99 10.47 15.85 6.33
N MET A 100 11.24 16.73 6.98
CA MET A 100 11.87 16.42 8.26
C MET A 100 10.83 16.27 9.37
N GLN A 101 9.80 17.13 9.39
CA GLN A 101 8.68 17.03 10.34
C GLN A 101 7.91 15.74 10.19
N ALA A 102 7.60 15.32 8.95
CA ALA A 102 6.93 14.06 8.66
C ALA A 102 7.75 12.87 9.17
N TRP A 103 9.05 12.85 8.88
CA TRP A 103 9.94 11.74 9.26
C TRP A 103 10.06 11.60 10.77
N ILE A 104 10.32 12.72 11.49
CA ILE A 104 10.38 12.71 12.96
C ILE A 104 9.05 12.31 13.59
N PHE A 105 7.96 12.91 13.14
CA PHE A 105 6.61 12.61 13.67
C PHE A 105 6.27 11.13 13.50
N THR A 106 6.47 10.60 12.31
CA THR A 106 6.17 9.19 12.02
C THR A 106 7.04 8.27 12.87
N SER A 107 8.33 8.58 13.03
CA SER A 107 9.22 7.82 13.93
C SER A 107 8.72 7.81 15.37
N ILE A 108 8.29 8.96 15.89
CA ILE A 108 7.75 9.05 17.26
C ILE A 108 6.47 8.24 17.40
N VAL A 109 5.53 8.34 16.46
CA VAL A 109 4.25 7.62 16.49
C VAL A 109 4.47 6.11 16.45
N ILE A 110 5.34 5.64 15.55
CA ILE A 110 5.63 4.20 15.42
C ILE A 110 6.35 3.69 16.67
N LEU A 111 7.35 4.40 17.20
CA LEU A 111 8.01 4.01 18.45
C LEU A 111 7.04 4.00 19.63
N ALA A 112 6.14 4.96 19.73
CA ALA A 112 5.09 5.00 20.75
C ALA A 112 4.11 3.83 20.62
N MET A 113 3.92 3.28 19.41
CA MET A 113 3.08 2.11 19.17
C MET A 113 3.83 0.80 19.48
N ILE A 114 5.04 0.61 18.96
CA ILE A 114 5.74 -0.67 19.06
C ILE A 114 6.37 -0.92 20.44
N ILE A 115 6.88 0.12 21.13
CA ILE A 115 7.55 -0.04 22.44
C ILE A 115 6.61 -0.67 23.48
N PRO A 116 5.38 -0.16 23.71
CA PRO A 116 4.45 -0.83 24.64
C PRO A 116 4.10 -2.27 24.24
N MET A 117 3.95 -2.52 22.92
CA MET A 117 3.66 -3.86 22.41
C MET A 117 4.81 -4.85 22.67
N MET A 118 6.05 -4.39 22.54
CA MET A 118 7.24 -5.20 22.88
C MET A 118 7.42 -5.40 24.38
N LEU A 119 7.04 -4.42 25.21
CA LEU A 119 7.11 -4.53 26.66
C LEU A 119 6.03 -5.48 27.23
N PHE A 120 4.85 -5.52 26.59
CA PHE A 120 3.70 -6.31 27.01
C PHE A 120 3.19 -7.24 25.89
N PRO A 121 4.03 -8.12 25.30
CA PRO A 121 3.68 -8.87 24.09
C PRO A 121 2.51 -9.84 24.32
N SER A 122 2.41 -10.46 25.51
CA SER A 122 1.31 -11.36 25.83
C SER A 122 -0.03 -10.64 25.97
N ALA A 123 -0.05 -9.45 26.57
CA ALA A 123 -1.26 -8.63 26.66
C ALA A 123 -1.70 -8.15 25.28
N THR A 124 -0.76 -7.75 24.45
CA THR A 124 -1.01 -7.34 23.06
C THR A 124 -1.55 -8.52 22.24
N GLY A 125 -0.96 -9.71 22.33
CA GLY A 125 -1.44 -10.90 21.62
C GLY A 125 -2.88 -11.26 22.01
N ARG A 126 -3.23 -11.23 23.31
CA ARG A 126 -4.61 -11.43 23.76
C ARG A 126 -5.57 -10.35 23.25
N LEU A 127 -5.16 -9.08 23.25
CA LEU A 127 -5.95 -7.99 22.70
C LEU A 127 -6.24 -8.16 21.20
N LEU A 128 -5.30 -8.76 20.47
CA LEU A 128 -5.45 -9.07 19.04
C LEU A 128 -6.27 -10.35 18.78
N GLY A 129 -6.74 -11.03 19.84
CA GLY A 129 -7.57 -12.21 19.72
C GLY A 129 -6.80 -13.54 19.68
N SER A 130 -5.55 -13.57 20.14
CA SER A 130 -4.79 -14.82 20.25
C SER A 130 -5.41 -15.76 21.29
N SER A 131 -5.53 -17.04 20.93
CA SER A 131 -5.79 -18.09 21.90
C SER A 131 -4.58 -18.33 22.79
N GLU A 132 -4.77 -18.93 23.97
CA GLU A 132 -3.65 -19.28 24.89
C GLU A 132 -2.68 -20.29 24.22
N ALA A 133 -3.16 -21.12 23.31
CA ALA A 133 -2.34 -22.08 22.55
C ALA A 133 -1.40 -21.38 21.55
N LEU A 134 -1.86 -20.36 20.85
CA LEU A 134 -1.07 -19.61 19.88
C LEU A 134 -0.25 -18.48 20.49
N LEU A 135 -0.55 -18.07 21.73
CA LEU A 135 0.08 -16.93 22.39
C LEU A 135 1.61 -16.99 22.44
N PRO A 136 2.27 -18.15 22.68
CA PRO A 136 3.73 -18.25 22.62
C PRO A 136 4.30 -17.90 21.24
N LEU A 137 3.69 -18.41 20.16
CA LEU A 137 4.10 -18.16 18.78
C LEU A 137 3.86 -16.69 18.38
N VAL A 138 2.72 -16.14 18.77
CA VAL A 138 2.40 -14.71 18.53
C VAL A 138 3.42 -13.81 19.22
N ARG A 139 3.79 -14.12 20.47
CA ARG A 139 4.81 -13.39 21.23
C ARG A 139 6.18 -13.47 20.57
N GLU A 140 6.59 -14.66 20.15
CA GLU A 140 7.86 -14.90 19.48
C GLU A 140 7.96 -14.10 18.18
N TYR A 141 6.94 -14.21 17.33
CA TYR A 141 6.87 -13.47 16.07
C TYR A 141 6.85 -11.95 16.30
N MET A 142 6.02 -11.47 17.22
CA MET A 142 5.89 -10.05 17.54
C MET A 142 7.22 -9.44 17.99
N LEU A 143 7.94 -10.09 18.91
CA LEU A 143 9.23 -9.59 19.40
C LEU A 143 10.31 -9.57 18.32
N GLY A 144 10.29 -10.51 17.38
CA GLY A 144 11.21 -10.54 16.25
C GLY A 144 10.88 -9.52 15.15
N PHE A 145 9.58 -9.29 14.90
CA PHE A 145 9.09 -8.48 13.77
C PHE A 145 8.96 -6.98 14.11
N MET A 146 8.49 -6.62 15.31
CA MET A 146 8.21 -5.22 15.69
C MET A 146 9.39 -4.25 15.52
N PRO A 147 10.66 -4.61 15.80
CA PRO A 147 11.79 -3.70 15.59
C PRO A 147 11.94 -3.26 14.12
N GLY A 148 11.54 -4.11 13.18
CA GLY A 148 11.58 -3.83 11.75
C GLY A 148 10.57 -2.78 11.29
N GLU A 149 9.44 -2.67 11.97
CA GLU A 149 8.35 -1.77 11.60
C GLU A 149 8.77 -0.30 11.49
N LEU A 150 9.67 0.16 12.36
CA LEU A 150 10.21 1.53 12.26
C LEU A 150 10.85 1.78 10.90
N PHE A 151 11.64 0.84 10.43
CA PHE A 151 12.36 0.95 9.16
C PHE A 151 11.44 0.70 7.96
N GLY A 152 10.48 -0.20 8.10
CA GLY A 152 9.42 -0.42 7.11
C GLY A 152 8.60 0.84 6.86
N VAL A 153 8.21 1.53 7.93
CA VAL A 153 7.48 2.80 7.85
C VAL A 153 8.36 3.94 7.32
N TRP A 154 9.67 3.98 7.65
CA TRP A 154 10.61 4.89 7.00
C TRP A 154 10.68 4.63 5.51
N CYS A 155 10.77 3.37 5.10
CA CYS A 155 10.76 3.01 3.69
C CYS A 155 9.46 3.50 3.04
N ALA A 156 8.30 3.17 3.58
CA ALA A 156 7.01 3.57 3.05
C ALA A 156 6.89 5.10 2.86
N LEU A 157 7.29 5.89 3.86
CA LEU A 157 7.28 7.35 3.80
C LEU A 157 8.30 7.89 2.80
N LEU A 158 9.57 7.48 2.93
CA LEU A 158 10.68 8.09 2.20
C LEU A 158 10.64 7.77 0.71
N LEU A 159 10.07 6.65 0.29
CA LEU A 159 9.92 6.32 -1.12
C LEU A 159 9.05 7.35 -1.88
N PHE A 160 8.04 7.95 -1.24
CA PHE A 160 7.30 9.06 -1.83
C PHE A 160 8.19 10.28 -2.03
N VAL A 161 9.01 10.60 -1.04
CA VAL A 161 9.92 11.74 -1.07
C VAL A 161 11.03 11.53 -2.08
N ILE A 162 11.62 10.33 -2.15
CA ILE A 162 12.67 9.95 -3.13
C ILE A 162 12.14 10.07 -4.57
N ARG A 163 10.91 9.62 -4.83
CA ARG A 163 10.28 9.81 -6.14
C ARG A 163 10.11 11.29 -6.48
N LEU A 164 9.66 12.10 -5.51
CA LEU A 164 9.52 13.55 -5.68
C LEU A 164 10.87 14.23 -5.91
N ASP A 165 11.93 13.77 -5.24
CA ASP A 165 13.32 14.26 -5.43
C ASP A 165 13.91 13.88 -6.81
N GLY A 166 13.11 13.16 -7.65
CA GLY A 166 13.45 12.81 -9.03
C GLY A 166 14.23 11.51 -9.19
N ASN A 167 14.19 10.60 -8.20
CA ASN A 167 14.89 9.31 -8.28
C ASN A 167 13.96 8.09 -8.08
N PRO A 168 12.96 7.87 -8.97
CA PRO A 168 12.06 6.73 -8.86
C PRO A 168 12.74 5.37 -9.00
N ARG A 169 13.90 5.31 -9.69
CA ARG A 169 14.68 4.07 -9.81
C ARG A 169 15.26 3.63 -8.46
N LEU A 170 15.77 4.58 -7.67
CA LEU A 170 16.24 4.24 -6.32
C LEU A 170 15.08 3.79 -5.42
N ALA A 171 13.94 4.45 -5.50
CA ALA A 171 12.76 4.01 -4.78
C ALA A 171 12.35 2.56 -5.13
N MET A 172 12.46 2.17 -6.40
CA MET A 172 12.29 0.77 -6.83
C MET A 172 13.33 -0.14 -6.16
N TRP A 173 14.62 0.23 -6.25
CA TRP A 173 15.69 -0.61 -5.72
C TRP A 173 15.63 -0.79 -4.21
N CYS A 174 15.14 0.19 -3.44
CA CYS A 174 14.88 0.00 -2.01
C CYS A 174 13.94 -1.18 -1.75
N ASN A 175 12.85 -1.26 -2.51
CA ASN A 175 11.88 -2.36 -2.38
C ASN A 175 12.43 -3.69 -2.92
N VAL A 176 13.07 -3.68 -4.09
CA VAL A 176 13.61 -4.90 -4.71
C VAL A 176 14.71 -5.53 -3.87
N ILE A 177 15.64 -4.71 -3.35
CA ILE A 177 16.73 -5.20 -2.49
C ILE A 177 16.15 -5.75 -1.18
N ALA A 178 15.19 -5.05 -0.57
CA ALA A 178 14.52 -5.54 0.62
C ALA A 178 13.80 -6.88 0.37
N ALA A 179 13.10 -7.00 -0.75
CA ALA A 179 12.40 -8.24 -1.12
C ALA A 179 13.37 -9.41 -1.35
N ILE A 180 14.44 -9.19 -2.09
CA ILE A 180 15.48 -10.22 -2.30
C ILE A 180 16.15 -10.60 -0.98
N ALA A 181 16.50 -9.61 -0.16
CA ALA A 181 17.11 -9.85 1.14
C ALA A 181 16.18 -10.67 2.05
N ASN A 182 14.88 -10.38 2.08
CA ASN A 182 13.91 -11.15 2.84
C ASN A 182 13.88 -12.62 2.40
N ILE A 183 13.73 -12.88 1.10
CA ILE A 183 13.70 -14.26 0.56
C ILE A 183 14.97 -15.05 0.90
N VAL A 184 16.14 -14.41 0.78
CA VAL A 184 17.42 -15.03 1.11
C VAL A 184 17.54 -15.29 2.62
N LEU A 185 17.10 -14.34 3.44
CA LEU A 185 17.13 -14.46 4.89
C LEU A 185 16.10 -15.48 5.40
N ASP A 186 14.92 -15.57 4.80
CA ASP A 186 13.92 -16.60 5.11
C ASP A 186 14.48 -17.98 4.82
N TRP A 187 15.07 -18.18 3.64
CA TRP A 187 15.73 -19.44 3.32
C TRP A 187 16.85 -19.77 4.33
N LEU A 188 17.70 -18.80 4.66
CA LEU A 188 18.80 -19.00 5.62
C LEU A 188 18.30 -19.29 7.03
N MET A 189 17.39 -18.48 7.56
CA MET A 189 16.98 -18.57 8.96
C MET A 189 15.94 -19.65 9.20
N ILE A 190 14.98 -19.82 8.29
CA ILE A 190 13.93 -20.82 8.45
C ILE A 190 14.42 -22.19 8.04
N VAL A 191 15.01 -22.31 6.81
CA VAL A 191 15.35 -23.62 6.25
C VAL A 191 16.71 -24.12 6.72
N HIS A 192 17.76 -23.28 6.69
CA HIS A 192 19.12 -23.71 7.00
C HIS A 192 19.40 -23.71 8.50
N LEU A 193 19.01 -22.67 9.24
CA LEU A 193 19.22 -22.55 10.66
C LEU A 193 18.10 -23.18 11.51
N GLY A 194 16.93 -23.47 10.92
CA GLY A 194 15.81 -24.11 11.60
C GLY A 194 15.15 -23.26 12.69
N TRP A 195 15.24 -21.91 12.58
CA TRP A 195 14.67 -20.99 13.57
C TRP A 195 13.14 -20.85 13.50
N GLY A 196 12.48 -21.53 12.54
CA GLY A 196 11.03 -21.52 12.42
C GLY A 196 10.43 -20.12 12.32
N LEU A 197 9.41 -19.84 13.12
CA LEU A 197 8.68 -18.57 13.11
C LEU A 197 9.53 -17.38 13.55
N ALA A 198 10.44 -17.55 14.52
CA ALA A 198 11.40 -16.51 14.89
C ALA A 198 12.31 -16.13 13.73
N GLY A 199 12.72 -17.12 12.92
CA GLY A 199 13.52 -16.92 11.72
C GLY A 199 12.81 -16.01 10.71
N ALA A 200 11.54 -16.27 10.42
CA ALA A 200 10.71 -15.43 9.57
C ALA A 200 10.60 -13.99 10.09
N ALA A 201 10.34 -13.83 11.40
CA ALA A 201 10.21 -12.52 12.02
C ALA A 201 11.51 -11.69 11.93
N VAL A 202 12.66 -12.32 12.19
CA VAL A 202 13.98 -11.67 12.11
C VAL A 202 14.36 -11.39 10.66
N ALA A 203 14.09 -12.29 9.73
CA ALA A 203 14.34 -12.08 8.31
C ALA A 203 13.55 -10.87 7.76
N SER A 204 12.26 -10.78 8.11
CA SER A 204 11.42 -9.64 7.76
C SER A 204 11.93 -8.34 8.38
N THR A 205 12.34 -8.35 9.66
CA THR A 205 12.95 -7.19 10.32
C THR A 205 14.22 -6.72 9.62
N LEU A 206 15.15 -7.64 9.33
CA LEU A 206 16.41 -7.28 8.66
C LEU A 206 16.18 -6.75 7.24
N SER A 207 15.24 -7.33 6.50
CA SER A 207 14.89 -6.85 5.15
C SER A 207 14.28 -5.45 5.18
N MET A 208 13.39 -5.16 6.13
CA MET A 208 12.85 -3.81 6.35
C MET A 208 13.92 -2.82 6.76
N MET A 209 14.86 -3.23 7.63
CA MET A 209 16.02 -2.41 7.98
C MET A 209 16.87 -2.05 6.76
N ILE A 210 17.16 -3.02 5.90
CA ILE A 210 17.92 -2.79 4.67
C ILE A 210 17.21 -1.74 3.80
N GLY A 211 15.93 -1.94 3.47
CA GLY A 211 15.16 -1.01 2.65
C GLY A 211 15.05 0.39 3.27
N GLY A 212 14.70 0.47 4.56
CA GLY A 212 14.55 1.72 5.30
C GLY A 212 15.86 2.48 5.46
N LEU A 213 16.98 1.78 5.73
CA LEU A 213 18.29 2.40 5.87
C LEU A 213 18.84 2.90 4.53
N ILE A 214 18.61 2.20 3.41
CA ILE A 214 18.98 2.70 2.07
C ILE A 214 18.20 3.98 1.77
N ALA A 215 16.90 4.00 2.04
CA ALA A 215 16.07 5.19 1.85
C ALA A 215 16.51 6.35 2.74
N ALA A 216 16.78 6.09 4.02
CA ALA A 216 17.30 7.09 4.97
C ALA A 216 18.68 7.62 4.57
N TRP A 217 19.59 6.73 4.18
CA TRP A 217 20.93 7.10 3.70
C TRP A 217 20.84 8.04 2.49
N TYR A 218 20.03 7.71 1.51
CA TYR A 218 19.81 8.59 0.36
C TYR A 218 19.34 9.97 0.80
N MET A 219 18.33 10.04 1.65
CA MET A 219 17.78 11.32 2.09
C MET A 219 18.82 12.17 2.85
N LEU A 220 19.66 11.56 3.68
CA LEU A 220 20.63 12.27 4.48
C LEU A 220 21.86 12.74 3.66
N PHE A 221 22.31 11.92 2.70
CA PHE A 221 23.61 12.14 2.05
C PHE A 221 23.51 12.41 0.54
N ALA A 222 22.55 11.82 -0.16
CA ALA A 222 22.47 11.84 -1.62
C ALA A 222 21.29 12.61 -2.20
N ALA A 223 20.31 13.03 -1.36
CA ALA A 223 19.14 13.77 -1.82
C ALA A 223 19.51 15.09 -2.50
N ARG A 224 18.88 15.35 -3.64
CA ARG A 224 19.22 16.48 -4.53
C ARG A 224 18.60 17.78 -4.05
N GLN A 225 17.27 17.80 -3.92
CA GLN A 225 16.50 18.99 -3.57
C GLN A 225 15.91 18.92 -2.16
N LEU A 226 15.47 17.72 -1.74
CA LEU A 226 14.72 17.51 -0.50
C LEU A 226 15.58 17.05 0.68
N ARG A 227 16.88 17.31 0.65
CA ARG A 227 17.77 16.96 1.76
C ARG A 227 17.26 17.52 3.07
N PRO A 228 17.09 16.69 4.14
CA PRO A 228 16.62 17.14 5.45
C PRO A 228 17.48 18.26 6.04
N ILE A 229 16.84 19.15 6.79
CA ILE A 229 17.49 20.27 7.46
C ILE A 229 17.20 20.22 8.96
N ARG A 230 18.12 20.76 9.76
CA ARG A 230 17.90 20.85 11.21
C ARG A 230 16.71 21.76 11.50
N LEU A 231 15.76 21.25 12.29
CA LEU A 231 14.60 22.02 12.76
C LEU A 231 15.04 22.91 13.93
N LYS A 232 14.49 24.13 13.98
CA LYS A 232 14.65 24.99 15.14
C LYS A 232 13.69 24.59 16.25
N TRP A 233 14.17 24.36 17.44
CA TRP A 233 13.39 24.02 18.62
C TRP A 233 12.97 25.32 19.34
N SER A 234 11.77 25.83 19.05
CA SER A 234 11.15 26.93 19.76
C SER A 234 9.65 26.65 19.90
N ARG A 235 8.99 27.25 20.89
CA ARG A 235 7.55 27.10 21.11
C ARG A 235 6.71 27.42 19.85
N ARG A 236 7.09 28.48 19.14
CA ARG A 236 6.45 28.85 17.86
C ARG A 236 6.70 27.82 16.76
N SER A 237 7.95 27.32 16.65
CA SER A 237 8.29 26.28 15.68
C SER A 237 7.51 25.00 15.93
N LEU A 238 7.34 24.59 17.19
CA LEU A 238 6.57 23.41 17.56
C LEU A 238 5.09 23.55 17.16
N LEU A 239 4.47 24.70 17.43
CA LEU A 239 3.08 24.99 17.06
C LEU A 239 2.86 24.91 15.53
N TYR A 240 3.79 25.48 14.75
CA TYR A 240 3.75 25.37 13.29
C TYR A 240 3.99 23.93 12.81
N SER A 241 4.84 23.17 13.50
CA SER A 241 5.08 21.76 13.19
C SER A 241 3.80 20.93 13.37
N VAL A 242 3.10 21.10 14.50
CA VAL A 242 1.84 20.38 14.76
C VAL A 242 0.79 20.70 13.68
N ARG A 243 0.65 21.98 13.31
CA ARG A 243 -0.26 22.37 12.22
C ARG A 243 0.11 21.77 10.88
N ASN A 244 1.38 21.80 10.52
CA ASN A 244 1.88 21.26 9.24
C ASN A 244 1.73 19.74 9.19
N ILE A 245 2.03 19.04 10.27
CA ILE A 245 1.86 17.58 10.39
C ILE A 245 0.38 17.23 10.29
N GLY A 246 -0.50 17.94 11.01
CA GLY A 246 -1.94 17.75 10.93
C GLY A 246 -2.45 17.92 9.48
N TYR A 247 -1.94 18.90 8.75
CA TYR A 247 -2.29 19.12 7.35
C TYR A 247 -1.81 17.97 6.44
N GLN A 248 -0.57 17.49 6.65
CA GLN A 248 -0.04 16.31 5.92
C GLN A 248 -0.86 15.05 6.23
N CYS A 249 -1.18 14.79 7.50
CA CYS A 249 -2.07 13.68 7.88
C CYS A 249 -3.43 13.80 7.16
N THR A 250 -4.02 14.99 7.14
CA THR A 250 -5.31 15.24 6.50
C THR A 250 -5.28 14.94 5.00
N ILE A 251 -4.22 15.35 4.30
CA ILE A 251 -4.05 15.03 2.87
C ILE A 251 -3.85 13.54 2.66
N GLY A 252 -3.05 12.89 3.51
CA GLY A 252 -2.67 11.50 3.34
C GLY A 252 -3.67 10.48 3.89
N ILE A 253 -4.69 10.88 4.64
CA ILE A 253 -5.62 9.98 5.34
C ILE A 253 -6.29 8.96 4.42
N SER A 254 -6.54 9.31 3.16
CA SER A 254 -7.11 8.40 2.18
C SER A 254 -6.20 7.20 1.85
N ALA A 255 -4.87 7.33 2.02
CA ALA A 255 -3.94 6.22 1.87
C ALA A 255 -4.05 5.22 3.05
N LEU A 256 -4.18 5.73 4.29
CA LEU A 256 -4.47 4.87 5.45
C LEU A 256 -5.81 4.14 5.30
N MET A 257 -6.83 4.83 4.80
CA MET A 257 -8.14 4.21 4.51
C MET A 257 -8.05 3.12 3.45
N GLY A 258 -7.10 3.22 2.50
CA GLY A 258 -6.84 2.19 1.52
C GLY A 258 -6.43 0.85 2.15
N GLU A 259 -5.51 0.89 3.12
CA GLU A 259 -5.14 -0.30 3.90
C GLU A 259 -6.33 -0.84 4.72
N GLY A 260 -7.10 0.04 5.34
CA GLY A 260 -8.33 -0.32 6.04
C GLY A 260 -9.36 -1.01 5.14
N THR A 261 -9.47 -0.61 3.87
CA THR A 261 -10.35 -1.26 2.89
C THR A 261 -9.96 -2.72 2.66
N MET A 262 -8.65 -3.02 2.59
CA MET A 262 -8.16 -4.38 2.42
C MET A 262 -8.52 -5.27 3.62
N ALA A 263 -8.39 -4.71 4.82
CA ALA A 263 -8.79 -5.41 6.06
C ALA A 263 -10.29 -5.70 6.08
N VAL A 264 -11.14 -4.71 5.74
CA VAL A 264 -12.59 -4.90 5.67
C VAL A 264 -12.98 -5.93 4.62
N LEU A 265 -12.37 -5.89 3.43
CA LEU A 265 -12.60 -6.87 2.35
C LEU A 265 -12.33 -8.29 2.84
N THR A 266 -11.19 -8.52 3.48
CA THR A 266 -10.81 -9.85 3.97
C THR A 266 -11.74 -10.34 5.07
N LEU A 267 -12.04 -9.49 6.07
CA LEU A 267 -12.90 -9.86 7.20
C LEU A 267 -14.33 -10.17 6.77
N VAL A 268 -14.95 -9.26 6.02
CA VAL A 268 -16.34 -9.41 5.57
C VAL A 268 -16.44 -10.53 4.54
N GLY A 269 -15.47 -10.63 3.63
CA GLY A 269 -15.43 -11.71 2.65
C GLY A 269 -15.36 -13.07 3.33
N ASN A 270 -14.42 -13.30 4.25
CA ASN A 270 -14.33 -14.57 4.98
C ASN A 270 -15.63 -14.92 5.68
N TYR A 271 -16.26 -13.98 6.38
CA TYR A 271 -17.53 -14.21 7.07
C TYR A 271 -18.65 -14.61 6.12
N VAL A 272 -18.76 -13.97 4.96
CA VAL A 272 -19.81 -14.27 3.98
C VAL A 272 -19.52 -15.58 3.27
N PHE A 273 -18.28 -15.85 2.86
CA PHE A 273 -17.92 -17.10 2.20
C PHE A 273 -18.16 -18.32 3.11
N ILE A 274 -17.80 -18.24 4.40
CA ILE A 274 -18.08 -19.35 5.33
C ILE A 274 -19.60 -19.57 5.52
N THR A 275 -20.36 -18.48 5.58
CA THR A 275 -21.82 -18.56 5.80
C THR A 275 -22.57 -19.23 4.65
N TYR A 276 -22.16 -18.97 3.40
CA TYR A 276 -22.87 -19.45 2.21
C TYR A 276 -22.26 -20.70 1.56
N MET A 277 -20.92 -20.85 1.62
CA MET A 277 -20.18 -21.91 0.93
C MET A 277 -19.39 -22.83 1.88
N GLY A 278 -19.40 -22.54 3.19
CA GLY A 278 -18.64 -23.32 4.18
C GLY A 278 -17.13 -23.21 4.01
N ASP A 279 -16.40 -24.17 4.59
CA ASP A 279 -14.93 -24.20 4.55
C ASP A 279 -14.33 -24.20 3.14
N PRO A 280 -14.88 -24.94 2.15
CA PRO A 280 -14.35 -24.87 0.79
C PRO A 280 -14.48 -23.49 0.16
N GLY A 281 -15.54 -22.75 0.48
CA GLY A 281 -15.73 -21.36 0.04
C GLY A 281 -14.68 -20.42 0.62
N VAL A 282 -14.37 -20.55 1.91
CA VAL A 282 -13.30 -19.77 2.56
C VAL A 282 -11.94 -20.11 1.94
N GLY A 283 -11.67 -21.39 1.65
CA GLY A 283 -10.47 -21.81 0.94
C GLY A 283 -10.33 -21.14 -0.43
N ALA A 284 -11.42 -21.13 -1.22
CA ALA A 284 -11.45 -20.49 -2.54
C ALA A 284 -11.25 -18.97 -2.44
N PHE A 285 -11.89 -18.31 -1.47
CA PHE A 285 -11.67 -16.87 -1.22
C PHE A 285 -10.27 -16.58 -0.70
N GLY A 286 -9.70 -17.47 0.11
CA GLY A 286 -8.29 -17.38 0.56
C GLY A 286 -7.33 -17.29 -0.61
N ILE A 287 -7.52 -18.09 -1.68
CA ILE A 287 -6.72 -18.00 -2.90
C ILE A 287 -6.87 -16.60 -3.54
N ALA A 288 -8.09 -16.08 -3.62
CA ALA A 288 -8.33 -14.73 -4.13
C ALA A 288 -7.63 -13.65 -3.29
N CYS A 289 -7.56 -13.83 -1.96
CA CYS A 289 -6.87 -12.93 -1.05
C CYS A 289 -5.35 -12.91 -1.25
N TYR A 290 -4.72 -13.95 -1.79
CA TYR A 290 -3.30 -13.91 -2.20
C TYR A 290 -3.07 -13.07 -3.45
N TYR A 291 -4.04 -13.00 -4.36
CA TYR A 291 -3.93 -12.20 -5.58
C TYR A 291 -4.32 -10.73 -5.39
N THR A 292 -5.25 -10.44 -4.49
CA THR A 292 -5.78 -9.09 -4.28
C THR A 292 -4.70 -8.05 -3.93
N PRO A 293 -3.66 -8.35 -3.11
CA PRO A 293 -2.55 -7.43 -2.88
C PRO A 293 -1.77 -7.05 -4.14
N PHE A 294 -1.61 -7.97 -5.11
CA PHE A 294 -0.97 -7.63 -6.39
C PHE A 294 -1.78 -6.61 -7.16
N VAL A 295 -3.10 -6.78 -7.23
CA VAL A 295 -4.01 -5.82 -7.88
C VAL A 295 -3.96 -4.46 -7.18
N TYR A 296 -3.96 -4.46 -5.85
CA TYR A 296 -3.85 -3.27 -5.03
C TYR A 296 -2.53 -2.53 -5.27
N MET A 297 -1.42 -3.25 -5.34
CA MET A 297 -0.10 -2.68 -5.61
C MET A 297 0.02 -2.12 -7.03
N ILE A 298 -0.61 -2.73 -8.04
CA ILE A 298 -0.70 -2.16 -9.39
C ILE A 298 -1.44 -0.83 -9.36
N GLY A 299 -2.59 -0.76 -8.70
CA GLY A 299 -3.36 0.48 -8.54
C GLY A 299 -2.57 1.58 -7.83
N ASN A 300 -1.90 1.22 -6.74
CA ASN A 300 -0.99 2.13 -6.03
C ASN A 300 0.17 2.60 -6.90
N ALA A 301 0.76 1.72 -7.72
CA ALA A 301 1.85 2.08 -8.63
C ALA A 301 1.41 3.15 -9.63
N VAL A 302 0.21 3.04 -10.21
CA VAL A 302 -0.36 4.07 -11.10
C VAL A 302 -0.56 5.38 -10.35
N ALA A 303 -1.22 5.35 -9.19
CA ALA A 303 -1.53 6.54 -8.40
C ALA A 303 -0.27 7.27 -7.92
N GLN A 304 0.68 6.54 -7.32
CA GLN A 304 1.91 7.10 -6.77
C GLN A 304 2.89 7.59 -7.84
N SER A 305 2.79 7.06 -9.07
CA SER A 305 3.58 7.56 -10.20
C SER A 305 3.03 8.87 -10.77
N ALA A 306 1.73 9.02 -10.77
CA ALA A 306 1.07 10.26 -11.19
C ALA A 306 1.21 11.40 -10.16
N GLN A 307 1.26 11.06 -8.87
CA GLN A 307 1.21 12.01 -7.76
C GLN A 307 2.26 13.13 -7.85
N PRO A 308 3.57 12.90 -7.98
CA PRO A 308 4.56 13.97 -8.04
C PRO A 308 4.37 14.86 -9.26
N ILE A 309 3.91 14.31 -10.40
CA ILE A 309 3.67 15.07 -11.62
C ILE A 309 2.43 15.96 -11.45
N ILE A 310 1.34 15.41 -10.92
CA ILE A 310 0.09 16.14 -10.70
C ILE A 310 0.28 17.24 -9.66
N SER A 311 0.81 16.92 -8.48
CA SER A 311 0.94 17.87 -7.38
C SER A 311 1.91 19.02 -7.70
N TYR A 312 3.02 18.75 -8.39
CA TYR A 312 3.94 19.79 -8.84
C TYR A 312 3.27 20.74 -9.86
N ASN A 313 2.64 20.18 -10.92
CA ASN A 313 1.98 20.99 -11.94
C ASN A 313 0.73 21.71 -11.38
N TYR A 314 0.07 21.17 -10.38
CA TYR A 314 -0.99 21.84 -9.63
C TYR A 314 -0.43 23.05 -8.86
N GLY A 315 0.70 22.89 -8.19
CA GLY A 315 1.37 23.97 -7.44
C GLY A 315 1.82 25.15 -8.31
N ILE A 316 2.24 24.91 -9.58
CA ILE A 316 2.57 25.99 -10.53
C ILE A 316 1.35 26.50 -11.31
N GLY A 317 0.14 26.02 -11.05
CA GLY A 317 -1.09 26.43 -11.74
C GLY A 317 -1.25 25.90 -13.16
N ASN A 318 -0.46 24.90 -13.60
CA ASN A 318 -0.54 24.34 -14.96
C ASN A 318 -1.62 23.26 -15.08
N GLY A 319 -2.88 23.69 -15.13
CA GLY A 319 -4.04 22.81 -15.22
C GLY A 319 -4.06 21.90 -16.46
N ASN A 320 -3.45 22.32 -17.56
CA ASN A 320 -3.38 21.51 -18.79
C ASN A 320 -2.49 20.28 -18.59
N ARG A 321 -1.35 20.43 -17.92
CA ARG A 321 -0.47 19.30 -17.62
C ARG A 321 -1.09 18.38 -16.57
N VAL A 322 -1.78 18.91 -15.56
CA VAL A 322 -2.55 18.12 -14.59
C VAL A 322 -3.59 17.25 -15.30
N ARG A 323 -4.40 17.82 -16.20
CA ARG A 323 -5.39 17.07 -16.98
C ARG A 323 -4.76 16.03 -17.90
N SER A 324 -3.65 16.35 -18.56
CA SER A 324 -2.94 15.42 -19.43
C SER A 324 -2.36 14.25 -18.63
N THR A 325 -1.79 14.51 -17.45
CA THR A 325 -1.29 13.45 -16.54
C THR A 325 -2.41 12.56 -16.08
N LEU A 326 -3.56 13.13 -15.67
CA LEU A 326 -4.74 12.37 -15.27
C LEU A 326 -5.23 11.44 -16.40
N LYS A 327 -5.28 11.93 -17.65
CA LYS A 327 -5.68 11.11 -18.81
C LYS A 327 -4.74 9.93 -19.02
N VAL A 328 -3.42 10.16 -19.00
CA VAL A 328 -2.41 9.10 -19.15
C VAL A 328 -2.52 8.09 -18.01
N ALA A 329 -2.64 8.54 -16.77
CA ALA A 329 -2.76 7.67 -15.61
C ALA A 329 -4.06 6.84 -15.62
N LEU A 330 -5.21 7.45 -16.01
CA LEU A 330 -6.47 6.72 -16.16
C LEU A 330 -6.40 5.68 -17.28
N LEU A 331 -5.80 6.01 -18.42
CA LEU A 331 -5.60 5.04 -19.49
C LEU A 331 -4.73 3.88 -19.03
N THR A 332 -3.64 4.16 -18.32
CA THR A 332 -2.77 3.12 -17.74
C THR A 332 -3.54 2.28 -16.72
N ALA A 333 -4.36 2.89 -15.86
CA ALA A 333 -5.20 2.17 -14.89
C ALA A 333 -6.17 1.20 -15.59
N ILE A 334 -6.83 1.64 -16.65
CA ILE A 334 -7.76 0.82 -17.45
C ILE A 334 -6.99 -0.33 -18.14
N LEU A 335 -5.84 -0.04 -18.74
CA LEU A 335 -5.03 -1.08 -19.42
C LEU A 335 -4.51 -2.12 -18.43
N CYS A 336 -3.96 -1.70 -17.29
CA CYS A 336 -3.49 -2.62 -16.25
C CYS A 336 -4.66 -3.43 -15.66
N GLY A 337 -5.77 -2.77 -15.33
CA GLY A 337 -6.96 -3.43 -14.83
C GLY A 337 -7.54 -4.42 -15.84
N GLY A 338 -7.60 -4.03 -17.12
CA GLY A 338 -8.03 -4.91 -18.21
C GLY A 338 -7.10 -6.12 -18.39
N ALA A 339 -5.78 -5.92 -18.31
CA ALA A 339 -4.83 -7.02 -18.39
C ALA A 339 -4.98 -8.02 -17.23
N VAL A 340 -5.11 -7.51 -15.99
CA VAL A 340 -5.35 -8.37 -14.82
C VAL A 340 -6.70 -9.08 -14.95
N SER A 341 -7.77 -8.36 -15.30
CA SER A 341 -9.09 -8.97 -15.51
C SER A 341 -9.06 -10.06 -16.59
N ALA A 342 -8.40 -9.80 -17.72
CA ALA A 342 -8.24 -10.78 -18.78
C ALA A 342 -7.50 -12.04 -18.30
N THR A 343 -6.46 -11.88 -17.47
CA THR A 343 -5.74 -13.02 -16.87
C THR A 343 -6.67 -13.89 -16.03
N PHE A 344 -7.51 -13.30 -15.19
CA PHE A 344 -8.45 -14.04 -14.33
C PHE A 344 -9.63 -14.67 -15.10
N VAL A 345 -10.01 -14.09 -16.24
CA VAL A 345 -11.06 -14.66 -17.12
C VAL A 345 -10.50 -15.78 -18.00
N LEU A 346 -9.30 -15.61 -18.53
CA LEU A 346 -8.73 -16.56 -19.49
C LEU A 346 -8.02 -17.75 -18.83
N PHE A 347 -7.44 -17.55 -17.64
CA PHE A 347 -6.60 -18.53 -16.96
C PHE A 347 -7.05 -18.85 -15.53
N PRO A 348 -8.37 -18.93 -15.20
CA PRO A 348 -8.83 -19.17 -13.82
C PRO A 348 -8.35 -20.54 -13.29
N TYR A 349 -8.28 -21.55 -14.15
CA TYR A 349 -7.82 -22.90 -13.82
C TYR A 349 -6.37 -22.86 -13.36
N GLN A 350 -5.47 -22.30 -14.16
CA GLN A 350 -4.03 -22.23 -13.89
C GLN A 350 -3.73 -21.39 -12.63
N LEU A 351 -4.46 -20.28 -12.47
CA LEU A 351 -4.32 -19.44 -11.27
C LEU A 351 -4.74 -20.19 -10.00
N THR A 352 -5.76 -21.02 -10.07
CA THR A 352 -6.21 -21.82 -8.92
C THR A 352 -5.24 -22.97 -8.64
N GLU A 353 -4.77 -23.67 -9.68
CA GLU A 353 -3.85 -24.81 -9.59
C GLU A 353 -2.51 -24.46 -8.94
N LEU A 354 -2.07 -23.19 -9.01
CA LEU A 354 -0.87 -22.71 -8.32
C LEU A 354 -0.95 -22.85 -6.78
N PHE A 355 -2.16 -22.87 -6.21
CA PHE A 355 -2.36 -22.85 -4.75
C PHE A 355 -2.96 -24.14 -4.20
N VAL A 356 -3.84 -24.78 -4.95
CA VAL A 356 -4.57 -25.96 -4.46
C VAL A 356 -4.67 -27.04 -5.54
N SER A 357 -4.69 -28.29 -5.10
CA SER A 357 -4.88 -29.43 -5.99
C SER A 357 -6.26 -29.43 -6.63
N THR A 358 -6.38 -29.94 -7.85
CA THR A 358 -7.63 -30.08 -8.59
C THR A 358 -8.66 -30.97 -7.90
N THR A 359 -8.22 -31.79 -6.95
CA THR A 359 -9.07 -32.70 -6.14
C THR A 359 -9.70 -32.01 -4.93
N GLU A 360 -9.25 -30.82 -4.57
CA GLU A 360 -9.78 -30.08 -3.42
C GLU A 360 -11.12 -29.44 -3.72
N ALA A 361 -12.03 -29.43 -2.73
CA ALA A 361 -13.37 -28.86 -2.86
C ALA A 361 -13.38 -27.35 -3.16
N ALA A 362 -12.34 -26.63 -2.75
CA ALA A 362 -12.16 -25.20 -3.03
C ALA A 362 -11.85 -24.90 -4.52
N PHE A 363 -11.24 -25.86 -5.24
CA PHE A 363 -10.79 -25.68 -6.62
C PHE A 363 -11.92 -25.25 -7.58
N PRO A 364 -13.02 -26.02 -7.74
CA PRO A 364 -14.09 -25.65 -8.66
C PRO A 364 -14.80 -24.35 -8.26
N ILE A 365 -14.81 -24.00 -6.98
CA ILE A 365 -15.42 -22.75 -6.47
C ILE A 365 -14.57 -21.56 -6.94
N ALA A 366 -13.25 -21.63 -6.77
CA ALA A 366 -12.31 -20.56 -7.18
C ALA A 366 -12.32 -20.39 -8.72
N VAL A 367 -12.26 -21.49 -9.50
CA VAL A 367 -12.28 -21.44 -10.96
C VAL A 367 -13.53 -20.76 -11.50
N LYS A 368 -14.69 -21.00 -10.90
CA LYS A 368 -15.96 -20.33 -11.26
C LYS A 368 -16.02 -18.88 -10.76
N GLY A 369 -15.43 -18.61 -9.60
CA GLY A 369 -15.49 -17.31 -8.96
C GLY A 369 -14.55 -16.25 -9.56
N PHE A 370 -13.37 -16.64 -10.00
CA PHE A 370 -12.35 -15.73 -10.51
C PHE A 370 -12.80 -14.86 -11.68
N PRO A 371 -13.48 -15.39 -12.74
CA PRO A 371 -14.01 -14.55 -13.80
C PRO A 371 -15.04 -13.52 -13.32
N LEU A 372 -15.83 -13.83 -12.31
CA LEU A 372 -16.81 -12.90 -11.72
C LEU A 372 -16.10 -11.80 -10.93
N MET A 373 -15.10 -12.16 -10.13
CA MET A 373 -14.30 -11.20 -9.36
C MET A 373 -13.46 -10.30 -10.28
N ALA A 374 -13.02 -10.81 -11.43
CA ALA A 374 -12.23 -10.08 -12.42
C ALA A 374 -12.91 -8.79 -12.91
N VAL A 375 -14.24 -8.74 -12.93
CA VAL A 375 -15.01 -7.54 -13.29
C VAL A 375 -14.65 -6.36 -12.38
N ALA A 376 -14.27 -6.61 -11.13
CA ALA A 376 -13.90 -5.59 -10.17
C ALA A 376 -12.60 -4.85 -10.52
N PHE A 377 -11.62 -5.53 -11.10
CA PHE A 377 -10.22 -5.07 -11.10
C PHE A 377 -9.99 -3.81 -11.91
N VAL A 378 -10.69 -3.61 -13.03
CA VAL A 378 -10.61 -2.37 -13.79
C VAL A 378 -11.08 -1.19 -12.94
N PHE A 379 -12.25 -1.31 -12.33
CA PHE A 379 -12.83 -0.26 -11.49
C PHE A 379 -12.00 -0.04 -10.22
N PHE A 380 -11.47 -1.10 -9.65
CA PHE A 380 -10.60 -1.07 -8.47
C PHE A 380 -9.37 -0.20 -8.70
N ILE A 381 -8.63 -0.44 -9.80
CA ILE A 381 -7.42 0.31 -10.13
C ILE A 381 -7.75 1.75 -10.53
N VAL A 382 -8.84 1.96 -11.28
CA VAL A 382 -9.32 3.31 -11.64
C VAL A 382 -9.72 4.11 -10.41
N ASN A 383 -10.43 3.52 -9.45
CA ASN A 383 -10.83 4.19 -8.22
C ASN A 383 -9.63 4.59 -7.36
N LEU A 384 -8.62 3.70 -7.23
CA LEU A 384 -7.37 4.03 -6.54
C LEU A 384 -6.66 5.21 -7.20
N MET A 385 -6.59 5.22 -8.54
CA MET A 385 -6.01 6.35 -9.29
C MET A 385 -6.79 7.64 -9.07
N CYS A 386 -8.13 7.60 -9.08
CA CYS A 386 -8.97 8.79 -8.85
C CYS A 386 -8.81 9.33 -7.43
N ILE A 387 -8.76 8.48 -6.41
CA ILE A 387 -8.50 8.87 -5.03
C ILE A 387 -7.12 9.54 -4.92
N GLY A 388 -6.08 8.94 -5.53
CA GLY A 388 -4.74 9.52 -5.60
C GLY A 388 -4.69 10.85 -6.33
N TYR A 389 -5.50 11.04 -7.37
CA TYR A 389 -5.66 12.33 -8.04
C TYR A 389 -6.23 13.40 -7.11
N PHE A 390 -7.34 13.13 -6.43
CA PHE A 390 -7.94 14.09 -5.48
C PHE A 390 -6.97 14.44 -4.36
N GLN A 391 -6.23 13.47 -3.87
CA GLN A 391 -5.17 13.68 -2.88
C GLN A 391 -4.06 14.60 -3.43
N SER A 392 -3.62 14.37 -4.67
CA SER A 392 -2.54 15.14 -5.32
C SER A 392 -2.88 16.60 -5.59
N VAL A 393 -4.17 16.93 -5.68
CA VAL A 393 -4.66 18.31 -5.87
C VAL A 393 -5.30 18.89 -4.60
N GLU A 394 -4.92 18.35 -3.42
CA GLU A 394 -5.36 18.78 -2.08
C GLU A 394 -6.88 18.76 -1.87
N ARG A 395 -7.63 18.03 -2.68
CA ARG A 395 -9.07 17.82 -2.50
C ARG A 395 -9.33 16.66 -1.54
N VAL A 396 -9.05 16.88 -0.26
CA VAL A 396 -9.10 15.84 0.78
C VAL A 396 -10.50 15.25 0.96
N ARG A 397 -11.54 16.08 1.00
CA ARG A 397 -12.94 15.61 1.22
C ARG A 397 -13.37 14.58 0.16
N PRO A 398 -13.25 14.83 -1.15
CA PRO A 398 -13.53 13.80 -2.16
C PRO A 398 -12.65 12.56 -2.03
N ALA A 399 -11.34 12.72 -1.76
CA ALA A 399 -10.44 11.57 -1.58
C ALA A 399 -10.90 10.65 -0.44
N MET A 400 -11.21 11.22 0.73
CA MET A 400 -11.74 10.47 1.88
C MET A 400 -13.11 9.85 1.59
N MET A 401 -14.02 10.63 1.00
CA MET A 401 -15.37 10.15 0.66
C MET A 401 -15.31 8.93 -0.24
N PHE A 402 -14.54 8.97 -1.33
CA PHE A 402 -14.46 7.85 -2.26
C PHE A 402 -13.70 6.65 -1.66
N ALA A 403 -12.71 6.88 -0.80
CA ALA A 403 -12.05 5.81 -0.05
C ALA A 403 -13.02 5.11 0.91
N LEU A 404 -13.89 5.85 1.61
CA LEU A 404 -14.93 5.29 2.48
C LEU A 404 -16.02 4.56 1.68
N LEU A 405 -16.47 5.15 0.57
CA LEU A 405 -17.52 4.54 -0.27
C LEU A 405 -17.08 3.16 -0.76
N ARG A 406 -15.86 3.04 -1.31
CA ARG A 406 -15.36 1.75 -1.81
C ARG A 406 -15.02 0.78 -0.67
N GLY A 407 -14.47 1.28 0.45
CA GLY A 407 -13.89 0.46 1.50
C GLY A 407 -14.90 -0.08 2.51
N ALA A 408 -16.04 0.58 2.70
CA ALA A 408 -17.02 0.16 3.69
C ALA A 408 -18.47 0.36 3.21
N VAL A 409 -18.81 1.58 2.76
CA VAL A 409 -20.22 1.97 2.52
C VAL A 409 -20.87 1.16 1.40
N PHE A 410 -20.16 0.83 0.35
CA PHE A 410 -20.68 -0.03 -0.72
C PHE A 410 -20.21 -1.47 -0.58
N LEU A 411 -19.00 -1.72 -0.06
CA LEU A 411 -18.44 -3.06 0.04
C LEU A 411 -19.25 -3.96 0.97
N VAL A 412 -19.48 -3.51 2.20
CA VAL A 412 -20.21 -4.29 3.21
C VAL A 412 -21.65 -4.61 2.78
N PRO A 413 -22.47 -3.63 2.35
CA PRO A 413 -23.79 -3.94 1.83
C PRO A 413 -23.79 -4.84 0.60
N SER A 414 -22.81 -4.71 -0.30
CA SER A 414 -22.70 -5.59 -1.47
C SER A 414 -22.51 -7.05 -1.06
N PHE A 415 -21.62 -7.32 -0.09
CA PHE A 415 -21.42 -8.66 0.44
C PHE A 415 -22.64 -9.23 1.17
N ILE A 416 -23.47 -8.38 1.78
CA ILE A 416 -24.68 -8.83 2.50
C ILE A 416 -25.87 -9.01 1.56
N LEU A 417 -26.04 -8.14 0.56
CA LEU A 417 -27.25 -8.09 -0.26
C LEU A 417 -27.15 -8.94 -1.53
N LEU A 418 -26.01 -8.93 -2.24
CA LEU A 418 -25.87 -9.66 -3.50
C LEU A 418 -26.05 -11.17 -3.35
N PRO A 419 -25.52 -11.83 -2.33
CA PRO A 419 -25.75 -13.29 -2.16
C PRO A 419 -27.21 -13.66 -2.00
N LYS A 420 -28.03 -12.78 -1.42
CA LYS A 420 -29.48 -13.01 -1.26
C LYS A 420 -30.25 -12.99 -2.60
N VAL A 421 -29.68 -12.29 -3.61
CA VAL A 421 -30.34 -12.14 -4.93
C VAL A 421 -29.75 -13.08 -5.97
N LEU A 422 -28.41 -13.25 -5.96
CA LEU A 422 -27.67 -14.00 -6.99
C LEU A 422 -27.00 -15.28 -6.46
N GLY A 423 -27.23 -15.63 -5.19
CA GLY A 423 -26.59 -16.79 -4.57
C GLY A 423 -25.07 -16.66 -4.57
N ASP A 424 -24.39 -17.77 -4.81
CA ASP A 424 -22.92 -17.88 -4.79
C ASP A 424 -22.21 -16.90 -5.74
N SER A 425 -22.77 -16.67 -6.92
CA SER A 425 -22.25 -15.70 -7.87
C SER A 425 -22.28 -14.28 -7.32
N GLY A 426 -23.27 -13.96 -6.47
CA GLY A 426 -23.40 -12.66 -5.83
C GLY A 426 -22.26 -12.37 -4.88
N ILE A 427 -21.71 -13.39 -4.20
CA ILE A 427 -20.58 -13.21 -3.29
C ILE A 427 -19.33 -12.75 -4.07
N TRP A 428 -19.03 -13.40 -5.19
CA TRP A 428 -17.91 -13.06 -6.05
C TRP A 428 -18.05 -11.70 -6.75
N LEU A 429 -19.30 -11.31 -7.06
CA LEU A 429 -19.62 -10.01 -7.67
C LEU A 429 -19.69 -8.85 -6.66
N ALA A 430 -19.67 -9.12 -5.35
CA ALA A 430 -19.81 -8.08 -4.33
C ALA A 430 -18.75 -6.99 -4.43
N LEU A 431 -17.47 -7.38 -4.64
CA LEU A 431 -16.40 -6.44 -4.87
C LEU A 431 -16.62 -5.62 -6.15
N ALA A 432 -17.06 -6.26 -7.24
CA ALA A 432 -17.32 -5.60 -8.50
C ALA A 432 -18.42 -4.54 -8.40
N LEU A 433 -19.52 -4.84 -7.71
CA LEU A 433 -20.60 -3.88 -7.46
C LEU A 433 -20.12 -2.68 -6.65
N SER A 434 -19.38 -2.91 -5.56
CA SER A 434 -18.83 -1.85 -4.72
C SER A 434 -17.93 -0.90 -5.52
N GLU A 435 -17.01 -1.44 -6.31
CA GLU A 435 -16.09 -0.64 -7.11
C GLU A 435 -16.81 0.08 -8.27
N LEU A 436 -17.78 -0.55 -8.92
CA LEU A 436 -18.61 0.06 -9.96
C LEU A 436 -19.42 1.24 -9.42
N LEU A 437 -20.11 1.07 -8.27
CA LEU A 437 -20.87 2.15 -7.62
C LEU A 437 -19.96 3.32 -7.23
N THR A 438 -18.76 3.02 -6.74
CA THR A 438 -17.77 4.05 -6.40
C THR A 438 -17.33 4.80 -7.66
N THR A 439 -17.04 4.10 -8.75
CA THR A 439 -16.71 4.73 -10.04
C THR A 439 -17.85 5.62 -10.55
N ALA A 440 -19.08 5.15 -10.46
CA ALA A 440 -20.27 5.94 -10.83
C ALA A 440 -20.39 7.22 -10.00
N CYS A 441 -20.15 7.15 -8.70
CA CYS A 441 -20.10 8.34 -7.83
C CYS A 441 -18.97 9.30 -8.19
N ILE A 442 -17.78 8.80 -8.54
CA ILE A 442 -16.66 9.63 -9.01
C ILE A 442 -17.01 10.35 -10.30
N VAL A 443 -17.59 9.64 -11.27
CA VAL A 443 -18.03 10.23 -12.55
C VAL A 443 -19.12 11.28 -12.33
N ALA A 444 -20.14 10.97 -11.54
CA ALA A 444 -21.20 11.92 -11.19
C ALA A 444 -20.62 13.18 -10.53
N TYR A 445 -19.72 13.03 -9.58
CA TYR A 445 -19.02 14.15 -8.94
C TYR A 445 -18.23 15.00 -9.95
N ALA A 446 -17.55 14.36 -10.90
CA ALA A 446 -16.77 15.06 -11.91
C ALA A 446 -17.65 15.83 -12.91
N VAL A 447 -18.84 15.29 -13.25
CA VAL A 447 -19.82 15.95 -14.15
C VAL A 447 -20.51 17.12 -13.45
N LEU A 448 -20.95 16.97 -12.21
CA LEU A 448 -21.66 17.99 -11.45
C LEU A 448 -20.78 19.22 -11.08
N ARG A 449 -19.46 19.08 -11.16
CA ARG A 449 -18.52 20.17 -10.85
C ARG A 449 -17.82 20.76 -12.07
N ARG A 450 -18.24 20.40 -13.27
CA ARG A 450 -17.92 21.10 -14.51
C ARG A 450 -18.79 22.32 -14.69
#